data_b883308b3db54782f48598d2c63c6620
#
_entry.id   b883308b3db54782f48598d2c63c6620
#
_cell.length_a   1.000
_cell.length_b   1.000
_cell.length_c   1.000
_cell.angle_alpha   90.00
_cell.angle_beta   90.00
_cell.angle_gamma   90.00
#
_symmetry.space_group_name_H-M   'P 1'
#
loop_
_entity.id
_entity.type
_entity.pdbx_description
1 polymer ?
#
loop_
_entity_poly.entity_id
_entity_poly.type
_entity_poly.pdbx_seq_one_letter_code
_entity_poly.pdbx_strand_id
1 'polypeptide(L)'
;MPIATPEVYADMLDRAKAGSFAYPAVNVSSSQTLNAAIKGFADAGSDGIIQVSTGGAEYLSGSSIKDMVTGALALASFAHQVAENYPVNIALHTDHCPKDKLDGFVRPLLRASTERVKGGGLPYFQSHMWDGSAVPLDENLQIAEELLAQCQAAKAVLEIEVGVVGGEEDGVANEINEKLYSTPEDAIATAKALGIGDQGYYMTALTFGNVHGVYKPGNVKLRPEVLKAAQDAVHKEFNTPDDKPFHLVFHGGSGSQPEEIAAAVDYGVVKMNIDTDTQYAFTRPVAGFMLTNYEGVLKVDGE
;
A
#
# COMPACT_ATOMS: atom_id res chain seq x y z
N MET A 1 -10.20 8.44 -17.35
CA MET A 1 -8.90 7.83 -17.70
C MET A 1 -8.55 6.87 -16.59
N PRO A 2 -8.32 5.64 -16.90
CA PRO A 2 -8.40 4.56 -15.91
C PRO A 2 -7.19 4.40 -14.99
N ILE A 3 -5.95 4.65 -15.45
CA ILE A 3 -4.82 4.82 -14.53
C ILE A 3 -4.76 6.29 -14.11
N ALA A 4 -4.80 6.53 -12.80
CA ALA A 4 -4.78 7.88 -12.24
C ALA A 4 -3.53 8.64 -12.69
N THR A 5 -3.70 9.88 -13.15
CA THR A 5 -2.56 10.79 -13.28
C THR A 5 -2.05 11.17 -11.89
N PRO A 6 -0.84 11.71 -11.75
CA PRO A 6 -0.35 12.19 -10.46
C PRO A 6 -1.32 13.13 -9.75
N GLU A 7 -1.92 14.04 -10.50
CA GLU A 7 -2.89 15.03 -9.99
C GLU A 7 -4.21 14.36 -9.56
N VAL A 8 -4.69 13.38 -10.34
CA VAL A 8 -5.90 12.60 -9.99
C VAL A 8 -5.66 11.76 -8.76
N TYR A 9 -4.47 11.17 -8.62
CA TYR A 9 -4.16 10.38 -7.43
C TYR A 9 -4.06 11.24 -6.16
N ALA A 10 -3.42 12.40 -6.26
CA ALA A 10 -3.39 13.36 -5.16
C ALA A 10 -4.82 13.80 -4.77
N ASP A 11 -5.68 14.15 -5.74
CA ASP A 11 -7.09 14.48 -5.52
C ASP A 11 -7.87 13.32 -4.88
N MET A 12 -7.60 12.07 -5.29
CA MET A 12 -8.21 10.89 -4.63
C MET A 12 -7.88 10.88 -3.13
N LEU A 13 -6.60 11.02 -2.77
CA LEU A 13 -6.17 11.00 -1.37
C LEU A 13 -6.75 12.18 -0.56
N ASP A 14 -6.76 13.37 -1.14
CA ASP A 14 -7.34 14.57 -0.51
C ASP A 14 -8.86 14.41 -0.29
N ARG A 15 -9.60 13.89 -1.29
CA ARG A 15 -11.03 13.58 -1.16
C ARG A 15 -11.29 12.51 -0.09
N ALA A 16 -10.44 11.50 0.00
CA ALA A 16 -10.56 10.47 1.02
C ALA A 16 -10.44 11.08 2.43
N LYS A 17 -9.42 11.91 2.65
CA LYS A 17 -9.22 12.62 3.94
C LYS A 17 -10.39 13.57 4.27
N ALA A 18 -10.79 14.40 3.33
CA ALA A 18 -11.88 15.36 3.52
C ALA A 18 -13.25 14.69 3.72
N GLY A 19 -13.46 13.55 3.07
CA GLY A 19 -14.71 12.79 3.11
C GLY A 19 -14.78 11.73 4.21
N SER A 20 -13.73 11.58 5.02
CA SER A 20 -13.61 10.51 6.03
C SER A 20 -13.91 9.13 5.44
N PHE A 21 -13.17 8.76 4.38
CA PHE A 21 -13.17 7.41 3.83
C PHE A 21 -11.76 7.01 3.38
N ALA A 22 -11.51 5.71 3.20
CA ALA A 22 -10.24 5.21 2.71
C ALA A 22 -10.42 4.39 1.44
N TYR A 23 -9.49 4.52 0.49
CA TYR A 23 -9.44 3.61 -0.65
C TYR A 23 -8.86 2.27 -0.24
N PRO A 24 -9.50 1.16 -0.61
CA PRO A 24 -8.88 -0.15 -0.46
C PRO A 24 -7.68 -0.26 -1.41
N ALA A 25 -6.54 -0.68 -0.88
CA ALA A 25 -5.34 -1.02 -1.62
C ALA A 25 -5.18 -2.55 -1.62
N VAL A 26 -5.46 -3.15 -2.78
CA VAL A 26 -5.57 -4.61 -2.91
C VAL A 26 -4.30 -5.18 -3.50
N ASN A 27 -3.65 -6.09 -2.78
CA ASN A 27 -2.50 -6.84 -3.28
C ASN A 27 -2.91 -7.81 -4.38
N VAL A 28 -2.17 -7.80 -5.47
CA VAL A 28 -2.37 -8.70 -6.61
C VAL A 28 -1.06 -9.36 -7.02
N SER A 29 -1.14 -10.63 -7.43
CA SER A 29 0.01 -11.44 -7.85
C SER A 29 -0.20 -12.15 -9.20
N SER A 30 -1.26 -11.79 -9.92
CA SER A 30 -1.57 -12.38 -11.23
C SER A 30 -2.47 -11.46 -12.06
N SER A 31 -2.57 -11.72 -13.37
CA SER A 31 -3.54 -11.06 -14.23
C SER A 31 -4.98 -11.32 -13.80
N GLN A 32 -5.27 -12.49 -13.22
CA GLN A 32 -6.59 -12.85 -12.73
C GLN A 32 -6.98 -12.01 -11.51
N THR A 33 -6.10 -11.93 -10.52
CA THR A 33 -6.35 -11.13 -9.31
C THR A 33 -6.44 -9.64 -9.62
N LEU A 34 -5.59 -9.14 -10.55
CA LEU A 34 -5.65 -7.75 -11.01
C LEU A 34 -7.00 -7.44 -11.70
N ASN A 35 -7.42 -8.27 -12.66
CA ASN A 35 -8.71 -8.08 -13.33
C ASN A 35 -9.89 -8.14 -12.36
N ALA A 36 -9.84 -9.06 -11.38
CA ALA A 36 -10.88 -9.17 -10.36
C ALA A 36 -10.95 -7.92 -9.47
N ALA A 37 -9.79 -7.37 -9.07
CA ALA A 37 -9.73 -6.15 -8.27
C ALA A 37 -10.29 -4.94 -9.03
N ILE A 38 -9.85 -4.71 -10.27
CA ILE A 38 -10.39 -3.60 -11.10
C ILE A 38 -11.89 -3.74 -11.29
N LYS A 39 -12.36 -4.97 -11.60
CA LYS A 39 -13.80 -5.23 -11.74
C LYS A 39 -14.55 -4.95 -10.44
N GLY A 40 -14.00 -5.35 -9.30
CA GLY A 40 -14.61 -5.08 -7.99
C GLY A 40 -14.75 -3.59 -7.72
N PHE A 41 -13.74 -2.78 -8.02
CA PHE A 41 -13.84 -1.32 -7.92
C PHE A 41 -14.89 -0.73 -8.86
N ALA A 42 -14.92 -1.19 -10.10
CA ALA A 42 -15.91 -0.74 -11.07
C ALA A 42 -17.35 -1.12 -10.67
N ASP A 43 -17.58 -2.33 -10.19
CA ASP A 43 -18.89 -2.81 -9.71
C ASP A 43 -19.35 -2.00 -8.47
N ALA A 44 -18.42 -1.56 -7.63
CA ALA A 44 -18.68 -0.69 -6.48
C ALA A 44 -18.87 0.78 -6.88
N GLY A 45 -18.54 1.17 -8.11
CA GLY A 45 -18.53 2.56 -8.55
C GLY A 45 -17.50 3.41 -7.80
N SER A 46 -16.40 2.81 -7.34
CA SER A 46 -15.34 3.44 -6.55
C SER A 46 -14.00 3.39 -7.27
N ASP A 47 -13.24 4.46 -7.18
CA ASP A 47 -11.81 4.44 -7.46
C ASP A 47 -11.11 3.48 -6.49
N GLY A 48 -9.90 2.99 -6.82
CA GLY A 48 -9.18 2.06 -5.97
C GLY A 48 -7.68 2.02 -6.22
N ILE A 49 -6.96 1.35 -5.31
CA ILE A 49 -5.51 1.18 -5.38
C ILE A 49 -5.21 -0.31 -5.59
N ILE A 50 -4.37 -0.62 -6.56
CA ILE A 50 -3.82 -1.96 -6.79
C ILE A 50 -2.36 -1.92 -6.39
N GLN A 51 -1.95 -2.87 -5.57
CA GLN A 51 -0.59 -2.92 -5.08
C GLN A 51 0.08 -4.28 -5.29
N VAL A 52 1.41 -4.25 -5.31
CA VAL A 52 2.25 -5.44 -5.44
C VAL A 52 3.43 -5.35 -4.47
N SER A 53 3.61 -6.38 -3.65
CA SER A 53 4.76 -6.52 -2.77
C SER A 53 6.02 -6.97 -3.53
N THR A 54 7.17 -6.92 -2.88
CA THR A 54 8.43 -7.43 -3.44
C THR A 54 8.33 -8.91 -3.82
N GLY A 55 7.72 -9.72 -2.95
CA GLY A 55 7.49 -11.15 -3.20
C GLY A 55 6.48 -11.40 -4.33
N GLY A 56 5.39 -10.64 -4.36
CA GLY A 56 4.40 -10.69 -5.44
C GLY A 56 4.99 -10.31 -6.80
N ALA A 57 5.84 -9.28 -6.82
CA ALA A 57 6.55 -8.86 -8.02
C ALA A 57 7.56 -9.91 -8.52
N GLU A 58 8.35 -10.50 -7.62
CA GLU A 58 9.26 -11.60 -7.97
C GLU A 58 8.48 -12.78 -8.56
N TYR A 59 7.38 -13.18 -7.92
CA TYR A 59 6.50 -14.25 -8.42
C TYR A 59 5.97 -13.98 -9.83
N LEU A 60 5.54 -12.75 -10.10
CA LEU A 60 5.02 -12.33 -11.42
C LEU A 60 6.06 -12.45 -12.54
N SER A 61 7.35 -12.36 -12.25
CA SER A 61 8.41 -12.54 -13.24
C SER A 61 8.63 -14.01 -13.62
N GLY A 62 8.06 -14.94 -12.85
CA GLY A 62 8.17 -16.37 -13.06
C GLY A 62 9.38 -17.01 -12.36
N SER A 63 9.26 -18.31 -12.11
CA SER A 63 10.21 -19.09 -11.31
C SER A 63 11.64 -19.17 -11.88
N SER A 64 11.81 -18.91 -13.17
CA SER A 64 13.11 -18.92 -13.84
C SER A 64 13.82 -17.59 -13.83
N ILE A 65 13.07 -16.48 -13.81
CA ILE A 65 13.60 -15.11 -13.87
C ILE A 65 13.84 -14.56 -12.46
N LYS A 66 12.84 -14.65 -11.59
CA LYS A 66 12.89 -14.20 -10.18
C LYS A 66 13.43 -12.76 -10.03
N ASP A 67 12.88 -11.85 -10.83
CA ASP A 67 13.28 -10.45 -10.85
C ASP A 67 12.09 -9.54 -10.52
N MET A 68 12.16 -8.88 -9.38
CA MET A 68 11.09 -8.04 -8.85
C MET A 68 10.74 -6.88 -9.79
N VAL A 69 11.76 -6.26 -10.42
CA VAL A 69 11.54 -5.11 -11.33
C VAL A 69 10.82 -5.55 -12.58
N THR A 70 11.26 -6.66 -13.19
CA THR A 70 10.62 -7.23 -14.38
C THR A 70 9.15 -7.56 -14.11
N GLY A 71 8.86 -8.22 -12.98
CA GLY A 71 7.49 -8.59 -12.61
C GLY A 71 6.61 -7.38 -12.35
N ALA A 72 7.10 -6.38 -11.61
CA ALA A 72 6.37 -5.16 -11.35
C ALA A 72 6.07 -4.35 -12.63
N LEU A 73 7.05 -4.20 -13.53
CA LEU A 73 6.86 -3.49 -14.80
C LEU A 73 5.90 -4.23 -15.74
N ALA A 74 5.94 -5.57 -15.75
CA ALA A 74 4.99 -6.38 -16.51
C ALA A 74 3.55 -6.18 -15.99
N LEU A 75 3.36 -6.24 -14.66
CA LEU A 75 2.08 -6.00 -14.02
C LEU A 75 1.56 -4.59 -14.32
N ALA A 76 2.40 -3.57 -14.13
CA ALA A 76 2.03 -2.18 -14.39
C ALA A 76 1.64 -1.98 -15.86
N SER A 77 2.42 -2.52 -16.81
CA SER A 77 2.10 -2.42 -18.24
C SER A 77 0.77 -3.08 -18.58
N PHE A 78 0.48 -4.25 -17.99
CA PHE A 78 -0.81 -4.92 -18.16
C PHE A 78 -1.94 -4.09 -17.55
N ALA A 79 -1.77 -3.57 -16.33
CA ALA A 79 -2.76 -2.74 -15.66
C ALA A 79 -3.10 -1.48 -16.44
N HIS A 80 -2.08 -0.77 -16.98
CA HIS A 80 -2.28 0.42 -17.81
C HIS A 80 -3.15 0.16 -19.03
N GLN A 81 -3.08 -1.02 -19.64
CA GLN A 81 -3.90 -1.38 -20.79
C GLN A 81 -5.32 -1.81 -20.40
N VAL A 82 -5.42 -2.69 -19.39
CA VAL A 82 -6.70 -3.27 -18.99
C VAL A 82 -7.62 -2.24 -18.35
N ALA A 83 -7.06 -1.41 -17.47
CA ALA A 83 -7.82 -0.39 -16.75
C ALA A 83 -8.51 0.62 -17.69
N GLU A 84 -8.04 0.85 -18.92
CA GLU A 84 -8.67 1.74 -19.90
C GLU A 84 -10.12 1.38 -20.24
N ASN A 85 -10.53 0.17 -19.95
CA ASN A 85 -11.87 -0.33 -20.25
C ASN A 85 -12.86 -0.16 -19.09
N TYR A 86 -12.43 0.44 -17.98
CA TYR A 86 -13.26 0.57 -16.78
C TYR A 86 -13.53 2.06 -16.45
N PRO A 87 -14.69 2.40 -15.87
CA PRO A 87 -15.10 3.78 -15.62
C PRO A 87 -14.60 4.35 -14.27
N VAL A 88 -13.56 3.76 -13.67
CA VAL A 88 -13.01 4.14 -12.36
C VAL A 88 -11.52 4.43 -12.45
N ASN A 89 -11.01 5.30 -11.60
CA ASN A 89 -9.58 5.57 -11.53
C ASN A 89 -8.87 4.49 -10.71
N ILE A 90 -7.77 3.99 -11.24
CA ILE A 90 -6.91 3.00 -10.58
C ILE A 90 -5.54 3.61 -10.34
N ALA A 91 -5.08 3.63 -9.10
CA ALA A 91 -3.69 3.93 -8.77
C ALA A 91 -2.92 2.63 -8.59
N LEU A 92 -1.68 2.59 -9.09
CA LEU A 92 -0.76 1.47 -8.86
C LEU A 92 0.23 1.84 -7.77
N HIS A 93 0.48 0.90 -6.87
CA HIS A 93 1.35 1.07 -5.72
C HIS A 93 2.30 -0.11 -5.57
N THR A 94 3.55 0.14 -5.15
CA THR A 94 4.44 -0.93 -4.68
C THR A 94 4.40 -0.98 -3.16
N ASP A 95 4.06 -2.14 -2.64
CA ASP A 95 3.89 -2.41 -1.22
C ASP A 95 5.23 -2.84 -0.61
N HIS A 96 5.35 -2.85 0.69
CA HIS A 96 6.53 -3.11 1.52
C HIS A 96 7.86 -3.37 0.81
N CYS A 97 8.77 -2.40 0.86
CA CYS A 97 10.13 -2.55 0.35
C CYS A 97 11.14 -2.28 1.48
N PRO A 98 11.73 -3.30 2.10
CA PRO A 98 12.74 -3.13 3.12
C PRO A 98 14.06 -2.60 2.53
N LYS A 99 14.95 -2.13 3.42
CA LYS A 99 16.21 -1.46 3.07
C LYS A 99 17.08 -2.26 2.10
N ASP A 100 17.22 -3.55 2.32
CA ASP A 100 18.05 -4.43 1.50
C ASP A 100 17.52 -4.65 0.08
N LYS A 101 16.23 -4.37 -0.16
CA LYS A 101 15.60 -4.48 -1.48
C LYS A 101 15.45 -3.15 -2.22
N LEU A 102 15.72 -2.00 -1.60
CA LEU A 102 15.54 -0.69 -2.24
C LEU A 102 16.27 -0.55 -3.57
N ASP A 103 17.54 -0.93 -3.62
CA ASP A 103 18.37 -0.84 -4.84
C ASP A 103 17.96 -1.83 -5.92
N GLY A 104 17.33 -2.94 -5.52
CA GLY A 104 16.82 -3.98 -6.40
C GLY A 104 15.36 -3.81 -6.82
N PHE A 105 14.61 -2.87 -6.23
CA PHE A 105 13.17 -2.75 -6.46
C PHE A 105 12.69 -1.31 -6.64
N VAL A 106 12.52 -0.53 -5.57
CA VAL A 106 11.91 0.81 -5.65
C VAL A 106 12.74 1.77 -6.48
N ARG A 107 14.06 1.85 -6.25
CA ARG A 107 14.92 2.78 -6.98
C ARG A 107 14.96 2.52 -8.50
N PRO A 108 15.07 1.27 -9.00
CA PRO A 108 14.92 0.98 -10.43
C PRO A 108 13.54 1.36 -11.00
N LEU A 109 12.45 1.10 -10.27
CA LEU A 109 11.10 1.45 -10.71
C LEU A 109 10.89 2.96 -10.79
N LEU A 110 11.43 3.72 -9.83
CA LEU A 110 11.44 5.19 -9.87
C LEU A 110 12.23 5.72 -11.06
N ARG A 111 13.41 5.13 -11.37
CA ARG A 111 14.16 5.50 -12.59
C ARG A 111 13.37 5.24 -13.86
N ALA A 112 12.73 4.06 -13.99
CA ALA A 112 11.90 3.71 -15.14
C ALA A 112 10.70 4.66 -15.28
N SER A 113 10.04 5.00 -14.18
CA SER A 113 8.94 5.98 -14.16
C SER A 113 9.41 7.37 -14.54
N THR A 114 10.56 7.81 -14.03
CA THR A 114 11.15 9.13 -14.34
C THR A 114 11.43 9.26 -15.84
N GLU A 115 12.01 8.24 -16.48
CA GLU A 115 12.27 8.26 -17.92
C GLU A 115 10.97 8.27 -18.74
N ARG A 116 9.98 7.51 -18.30
CA ARG A 116 8.66 7.51 -18.97
C ARG A 116 7.96 8.87 -18.87
N VAL A 117 8.01 9.51 -17.69
CA VAL A 117 7.46 10.86 -17.45
C VAL A 117 8.18 11.92 -18.29
N LYS A 118 9.52 11.88 -18.41
CA LYS A 118 10.27 12.76 -19.30
C LYS A 118 9.86 12.60 -20.78
N GLY A 119 9.46 11.39 -21.17
CA GLY A 119 8.90 11.10 -22.49
C GLY A 119 7.42 11.51 -22.67
N GLY A 120 6.79 12.15 -21.67
CA GLY A 120 5.39 12.59 -21.71
C GLY A 120 4.37 11.52 -21.32
N GLY A 121 4.80 10.35 -20.83
CA GLY A 121 3.93 9.29 -20.33
C GLY A 121 3.60 9.44 -18.85
N LEU A 122 2.66 8.61 -18.36
CA LEU A 122 2.37 8.48 -16.92
C LEU A 122 3.46 7.64 -16.24
N PRO A 123 3.74 7.82 -14.94
CA PRO A 123 4.59 6.90 -14.21
C PRO A 123 4.02 5.48 -14.26
N TYR A 124 4.87 4.47 -14.12
CA TYR A 124 4.40 3.08 -14.03
C TYR A 124 3.57 2.84 -12.77
N PHE A 125 3.99 3.45 -11.66
CA PHE A 125 3.31 3.41 -10.37
C PHE A 125 3.05 4.82 -9.88
N GLN A 126 1.88 5.05 -9.28
CA GLN A 126 1.48 6.34 -8.72
C GLN A 126 2.07 6.55 -7.32
N SER A 127 2.45 5.46 -6.64
CA SER A 127 3.12 5.53 -5.35
C SER A 127 4.02 4.33 -5.09
N HIS A 128 4.98 4.52 -4.19
CA HIS A 128 5.92 3.49 -3.73
C HIS A 128 6.05 3.55 -2.23
N MET A 129 6.09 2.36 -1.58
CA MET A 129 6.32 2.28 -0.15
C MET A 129 7.80 2.02 0.16
N TRP A 130 8.32 2.77 1.12
CA TRP A 130 9.53 2.52 1.84
C TRP A 130 9.18 1.95 3.23
N ASP A 131 9.57 0.72 3.48
CA ASP A 131 9.41 0.07 4.77
C ASP A 131 10.65 0.30 5.64
N GLY A 132 10.58 1.31 6.48
CA GLY A 132 11.63 1.69 7.44
C GLY A 132 11.48 1.03 8.81
N SER A 133 10.55 0.09 9.00
CA SER A 133 10.23 -0.51 10.30
C SER A 133 11.40 -1.23 10.97
N ALA A 134 12.33 -1.76 10.16
CA ALA A 134 13.49 -2.53 10.62
C ALA A 134 14.73 -1.67 10.93
N VAL A 135 14.68 -0.36 10.72
CA VAL A 135 15.82 0.55 10.97
C VAL A 135 15.45 1.61 12.01
N PRO A 136 16.46 2.24 12.69
CA PRO A 136 16.20 3.35 13.59
C PRO A 136 15.49 4.51 12.89
N LEU A 137 14.65 5.27 13.61
CA LEU A 137 13.84 6.35 13.03
C LEU A 137 14.69 7.38 12.27
N ASP A 138 15.84 7.77 12.79
CA ASP A 138 16.74 8.75 12.15
C ASP A 138 17.21 8.25 10.78
N GLU A 139 17.56 6.98 10.67
CA GLU A 139 17.96 6.34 9.42
C GLU A 139 16.77 6.18 8.48
N ASN A 140 15.61 5.80 9.01
CA ASN A 140 14.36 5.71 8.26
C ASN A 140 14.05 7.04 7.57
N LEU A 141 14.06 8.13 8.33
CA LEU A 141 13.76 9.47 7.82
C LEU A 141 14.80 9.98 6.82
N GLN A 142 16.09 9.71 7.04
CA GLN A 142 17.13 10.06 6.07
C GLN A 142 16.91 9.38 4.72
N ILE A 143 16.59 8.08 4.72
CA ILE A 143 16.27 7.34 3.49
C ILE A 143 14.99 7.87 2.86
N ALA A 144 13.99 8.19 3.67
CA ALA A 144 12.72 8.74 3.20
C ALA A 144 12.89 10.10 2.51
N GLU A 145 13.74 11.00 3.00
CA GLU A 145 14.07 12.28 2.34
C GLU A 145 14.66 12.05 0.93
N GLU A 146 15.62 11.13 0.81
CA GLU A 146 16.21 10.78 -0.48
C GLU A 146 15.16 10.20 -1.46
N LEU A 147 14.30 9.31 -0.96
CA LEU A 147 13.26 8.68 -1.78
C LEU A 147 12.16 9.67 -2.16
N LEU A 148 11.80 10.60 -1.28
CA LEU A 148 10.82 11.64 -1.57
C LEU A 148 11.26 12.50 -2.78
N ALA A 149 12.53 12.89 -2.82
CA ALA A 149 13.09 13.61 -3.96
C ALA A 149 13.05 12.78 -5.27
N GLN A 150 13.31 11.46 -5.17
CA GLN A 150 13.20 10.56 -6.33
C GLN A 150 11.75 10.36 -6.77
N CYS A 151 10.82 10.25 -5.83
CA CYS A 151 9.39 10.18 -6.11
C CYS A 151 8.88 11.45 -6.82
N GLN A 152 9.31 12.63 -6.37
CA GLN A 152 8.97 13.88 -7.05
C GLN A 152 9.42 13.89 -8.52
N ALA A 153 10.66 13.43 -8.80
CA ALA A 153 11.17 13.34 -10.15
C ALA A 153 10.37 12.36 -11.03
N ALA A 154 9.85 11.30 -10.42
CA ALA A 154 9.00 10.30 -11.06
C ALA A 154 7.51 10.71 -11.10
N LYS A 155 7.12 11.83 -10.47
CA LYS A 155 5.74 12.24 -10.23
C LYS A 155 4.92 11.16 -9.49
N ALA A 156 5.52 10.53 -8.52
CA ALA A 156 4.92 9.52 -7.67
C ALA A 156 4.82 10.00 -6.21
N VAL A 157 3.92 9.42 -5.44
CA VAL A 157 3.77 9.63 -4.00
C VAL A 157 4.69 8.65 -3.26
N LEU A 158 5.36 9.10 -2.21
CA LEU A 158 6.08 8.22 -1.30
C LEU A 158 5.14 7.77 -0.18
N GLU A 159 5.13 6.49 0.14
CA GLU A 159 4.58 5.98 1.39
C GLU A 159 5.72 5.55 2.30
N ILE A 160 5.65 5.93 3.57
CA ILE A 160 6.65 5.55 4.57
C ILE A 160 5.98 4.84 5.75
N GLU A 161 6.70 3.90 6.36
CA GLU A 161 6.27 3.27 7.61
C GLU A 161 7.07 3.81 8.78
N VAL A 162 6.37 4.28 9.82
CA VAL A 162 6.94 4.81 11.06
C VAL A 162 6.37 4.01 12.24
N GLY A 163 7.20 3.21 12.86
CA GLY A 163 6.83 2.20 13.84
C GLY A 163 6.99 0.79 13.27
N VAL A 164 6.43 -0.19 13.93
CA VAL A 164 6.51 -1.61 13.54
C VAL A 164 5.11 -2.21 13.47
N VAL A 165 4.72 -2.76 12.33
CA VAL A 165 3.51 -3.59 12.22
C VAL A 165 3.87 -5.00 12.69
N GLY A 166 3.05 -5.59 13.56
CA GLY A 166 3.25 -6.95 14.06
C GLY A 166 2.84 -8.02 13.04
N GLY A 167 3.09 -9.30 13.38
CA GLY A 167 2.72 -10.44 12.54
C GLY A 167 3.79 -10.82 11.51
N GLU A 168 3.39 -11.49 10.44
CA GLU A 168 4.29 -11.99 9.40
C GLU A 168 3.83 -11.50 8.02
N GLU A 169 4.74 -10.91 7.26
CA GLU A 169 4.53 -10.53 5.87
C GLU A 169 5.80 -10.81 5.06
N ASP A 170 5.65 -11.40 3.87
CA ASP A 170 6.73 -11.81 2.96
C ASP A 170 7.90 -12.55 3.66
N GLY A 171 7.58 -13.35 4.71
CA GLY A 171 8.55 -14.13 5.48
C GLY A 171 9.29 -13.36 6.58
N VAL A 172 8.90 -12.12 6.86
CA VAL A 172 9.41 -11.32 7.99
C VAL A 172 8.38 -11.34 9.12
N ALA A 173 8.78 -11.84 10.30
CA ALA A 173 7.94 -11.91 11.49
C ALA A 173 8.34 -10.84 12.51
N ASN A 174 7.37 -10.07 12.99
CA ASN A 174 7.54 -9.06 14.03
C ASN A 174 6.79 -9.44 15.31
N GLU A 175 7.42 -9.21 16.46
CA GLU A 175 6.82 -9.48 17.78
C GLU A 175 5.74 -8.47 18.15
N ILE A 176 4.73 -8.92 18.88
CA ILE A 176 3.68 -8.06 19.44
C ILE A 176 4.22 -7.44 20.76
N ASN A 177 4.59 -6.17 20.71
CA ASN A 177 5.10 -5.41 21.85
C ASN A 177 4.75 -3.91 21.74
N GLU A 178 5.24 -3.06 22.68
CA GLU A 178 4.96 -1.61 22.70
C GLU A 178 5.41 -0.86 21.44
N LYS A 179 6.31 -1.43 20.63
CA LYS A 179 6.75 -0.83 19.34
C LYS A 179 5.65 -0.83 18.27
N LEU A 180 4.54 -1.54 18.50
CA LEU A 180 3.35 -1.49 17.64
C LEU A 180 2.57 -0.17 17.73
N TYR A 181 3.04 0.80 18.51
CA TYR A 181 2.38 2.09 18.66
C TYR A 181 3.35 3.22 18.39
N SER A 182 3.12 3.95 17.30
CA SER A 182 3.85 5.18 17.00
C SER A 182 3.53 6.26 18.03
N THR A 183 4.49 7.14 18.28
CA THR A 183 4.31 8.23 19.25
C THR A 183 4.05 9.57 18.54
N PRO A 184 3.47 10.56 19.24
CA PRO A 184 3.38 11.93 18.70
C PRO A 184 4.75 12.53 18.33
N GLU A 185 5.81 12.16 19.05
CA GLU A 185 7.19 12.57 18.80
C GLU A 185 7.71 12.02 17.49
N ASP A 186 7.40 10.76 17.15
CA ASP A 186 7.72 10.14 15.86
C ASP A 186 7.05 10.89 14.70
N ALA A 187 5.78 11.25 14.88
CA ALA A 187 5.02 12.02 13.89
C ALA A 187 5.63 13.44 13.68
N ILE A 188 6.00 14.13 14.77
CA ILE A 188 6.68 15.43 14.69
C ILE A 188 8.04 15.30 13.99
N ALA A 189 8.82 14.27 14.32
CA ALA A 189 10.12 14.02 13.66
C ALA A 189 9.93 13.77 12.17
N THR A 190 8.92 12.98 11.77
CA THR A 190 8.54 12.75 10.38
C THR A 190 8.21 14.06 9.66
N ALA A 191 7.36 14.89 10.23
CA ALA A 191 6.99 16.18 9.65
C ALA A 191 8.17 17.15 9.57
N LYS A 192 9.12 17.10 10.51
CA LYS A 192 10.36 17.91 10.45
C LYS A 192 11.26 17.48 9.31
N ALA A 193 11.38 16.20 9.06
CA ALA A 193 12.23 15.65 8.00
C ALA A 193 11.60 15.83 6.61
N LEU A 194 10.34 15.47 6.44
CA LEU A 194 9.70 15.39 5.12
C LEU A 194 8.81 16.60 4.77
N GLY A 195 8.68 17.56 5.70
CA GLY A 195 7.74 18.66 5.54
C GLY A 195 6.29 18.24 5.77
N ILE A 196 5.37 19.14 5.47
CA ILE A 196 3.92 18.96 5.57
C ILE A 196 3.25 19.15 4.20
N GLY A 197 3.89 18.63 3.14
CA GLY A 197 3.44 18.75 1.75
C GLY A 197 4.23 19.76 0.91
N ASP A 198 5.05 20.60 1.50
CA ASP A 198 5.89 21.59 0.85
C ASP A 198 7.15 21.01 0.19
N GLN A 199 7.65 19.89 0.71
CA GLN A 199 8.83 19.18 0.17
C GLN A 199 8.46 18.02 -0.78
N GLY A 200 7.21 17.69 -0.92
CA GLY A 200 6.70 16.60 -1.76
C GLY A 200 5.44 15.97 -1.17
N TYR A 201 4.78 15.15 -1.97
CA TYR A 201 3.57 14.47 -1.54
C TYR A 201 3.92 13.08 -0.99
N TYR A 202 3.52 12.80 0.24
CA TYR A 202 3.74 11.50 0.86
C TYR A 202 2.57 11.06 1.74
N MET A 203 2.49 9.76 1.98
CA MET A 203 1.60 9.12 2.94
C MET A 203 2.42 8.52 4.07
N THR A 204 1.84 8.41 5.26
CA THR A 204 2.52 7.88 6.44
C THR A 204 1.71 6.73 7.06
N ALA A 205 2.29 5.55 7.09
CA ALA A 205 1.78 4.43 7.86
C ALA A 205 2.32 4.55 9.30
N LEU A 206 1.50 5.15 10.18
CA LEU A 206 1.75 5.15 11.63
C LEU A 206 1.14 3.88 12.23
N THR A 207 1.88 3.23 13.11
CA THR A 207 1.40 1.99 13.74
C THR A 207 0.57 2.28 14.97
N PHE A 208 -0.56 1.59 15.10
CA PHE A 208 -1.52 1.78 16.20
C PHE A 208 -2.04 0.45 16.74
N GLY A 209 -1.17 -0.58 16.72
CA GLY A 209 -1.47 -1.94 17.20
C GLY A 209 -1.87 -2.89 16.07
N ASN A 210 -1.72 -2.50 14.82
CA ASN A 210 -2.06 -3.29 13.65
C ASN A 210 -1.04 -4.44 13.44
N VAL A 211 -1.55 -5.53 12.85
CA VAL A 211 -0.80 -6.79 12.67
C VAL A 211 -1.12 -7.37 11.31
N HIS A 212 -0.11 -7.83 10.58
CA HIS A 212 -0.27 -8.53 9.31
C HIS A 212 -0.71 -9.98 9.50
N GLY A 213 -1.44 -10.51 8.52
CA GLY A 213 -1.86 -11.91 8.47
C GLY A 213 -3.20 -12.17 9.18
N VAL A 214 -3.46 -13.49 9.42
CA VAL A 214 -4.67 -13.93 10.11
C VAL A 214 -4.42 -14.05 11.60
N TYR A 215 -5.08 -13.23 12.38
CA TYR A 215 -5.04 -13.34 13.84
C TYR A 215 -6.44 -13.62 14.42
N LYS A 216 -6.45 -14.25 15.59
CA LYS A 216 -7.72 -14.48 16.30
C LYS A 216 -8.20 -13.14 16.87
N PRO A 217 -9.47 -12.78 16.69
CA PRO A 217 -10.04 -11.60 17.32
C PRO A 217 -9.73 -11.56 18.84
N GLY A 218 -9.27 -10.41 19.31
CA GLY A 218 -8.90 -10.19 20.71
C GLY A 218 -7.42 -10.41 21.09
N ASN A 219 -6.59 -10.93 20.17
CA ASN A 219 -5.14 -11.04 20.39
C ASN A 219 -4.38 -9.75 20.03
N VAL A 220 -5.00 -8.88 19.27
CA VAL A 220 -4.47 -7.58 18.83
C VAL A 220 -5.47 -6.53 19.28
N LYS A 221 -4.97 -5.45 19.84
CA LYS A 221 -5.79 -4.32 20.26
C LYS A 221 -5.39 -3.10 19.43
N LEU A 222 -6.22 -2.77 18.46
CA LEU A 222 -6.08 -1.51 17.74
C LEU A 222 -6.37 -0.33 18.67
N ARG A 223 -5.61 0.73 18.52
CA ARG A 223 -5.74 1.99 19.26
C ARG A 223 -5.76 3.16 18.29
N PRO A 224 -6.86 3.37 17.54
CA PRO A 224 -6.95 4.45 16.56
C PRO A 224 -6.68 5.84 17.14
N GLU A 225 -6.89 6.02 18.45
CA GLU A 225 -6.57 7.28 19.15
C GLU A 225 -5.08 7.66 19.07
N VAL A 226 -4.18 6.73 18.77
CA VAL A 226 -2.76 7.01 18.50
C VAL A 226 -2.63 7.88 17.25
N LEU A 227 -3.41 7.59 16.22
CA LEU A 227 -3.43 8.36 14.97
C LEU A 227 -3.90 9.80 15.21
N LYS A 228 -4.96 9.95 16.02
CA LYS A 228 -5.45 11.28 16.42
C LYS A 228 -4.39 12.07 17.16
N ALA A 229 -3.74 11.45 18.16
CA ALA A 229 -2.70 12.10 18.94
C ALA A 229 -1.52 12.57 18.07
N ALA A 230 -1.14 11.77 17.07
CA ALA A 230 -0.11 12.14 16.09
C ALA A 230 -0.53 13.34 15.22
N GLN A 231 -1.74 13.32 14.65
CA GLN A 231 -2.29 14.44 13.88
C GLN A 231 -2.35 15.74 14.71
N ASP A 232 -2.93 15.67 15.91
CA ASP A 232 -3.04 16.81 16.83
C ASP A 232 -1.65 17.40 17.17
N ALA A 233 -0.65 16.54 17.40
CA ALA A 233 0.71 16.98 17.73
C ALA A 233 1.38 17.71 16.57
N VAL A 234 1.29 17.19 15.36
CA VAL A 234 1.84 17.83 14.16
C VAL A 234 1.08 19.11 13.84
N HIS A 235 -0.25 19.10 13.91
CA HIS A 235 -1.05 20.32 13.73
C HIS A 235 -0.62 21.44 14.68
N LYS A 236 -0.45 21.11 15.95
CA LYS A 236 -0.03 22.08 16.97
C LYS A 236 1.42 22.58 16.76
N GLU A 237 2.37 21.70 16.44
CA GLU A 237 3.78 22.06 16.27
C GLU A 237 4.00 22.95 15.05
N PHE A 238 3.32 22.67 13.94
CA PHE A 238 3.51 23.35 12.65
C PHE A 238 2.43 24.41 12.36
N ASN A 239 1.41 24.53 13.22
CA ASN A 239 0.28 25.43 13.02
C ASN A 239 -0.37 25.27 11.63
N THR A 240 -0.61 24.01 11.22
CA THR A 240 -1.17 23.68 9.90
C THR A 240 -2.61 24.19 9.76
N PRO A 241 -3.08 24.54 8.56
CA PRO A 241 -4.46 24.97 8.35
C PRO A 241 -5.47 23.82 8.53
N ASP A 242 -5.04 22.57 8.29
CA ASP A 242 -5.80 21.35 8.43
C ASP A 242 -5.42 20.68 9.77
N ASP A 243 -6.40 20.23 10.55
CA ASP A 243 -6.19 19.49 11.79
C ASP A 243 -5.75 18.03 11.57
N LYS A 244 -5.79 17.57 10.32
CA LYS A 244 -5.28 16.28 9.86
C LYS A 244 -4.15 16.48 8.83
N PRO A 245 -2.97 16.97 9.24
CA PRO A 245 -1.89 17.29 8.29
C PRO A 245 -1.39 16.11 7.48
N PHE A 246 -1.41 14.91 8.03
CA PHE A 246 -0.97 13.70 7.33
C PHE A 246 -2.09 13.01 6.54
N HIS A 247 -1.70 12.38 5.43
CA HIS A 247 -2.45 11.32 4.77
C HIS A 247 -1.97 9.99 5.36
N LEU A 248 -2.82 9.37 6.20
CA LEU A 248 -2.44 8.15 6.92
C LEU A 248 -2.78 6.89 6.14
N VAL A 249 -1.99 5.85 6.36
CA VAL A 249 -2.22 4.52 5.79
C VAL A 249 -2.43 3.49 6.91
N PHE A 250 -3.40 2.60 6.71
CA PHE A 250 -3.70 1.51 7.61
C PHE A 250 -3.18 0.19 7.02
N HIS A 251 -2.10 -0.34 7.60
CA HIS A 251 -1.56 -1.67 7.30
C HIS A 251 -2.19 -2.72 8.20
N GLY A 252 -2.20 -3.99 7.74
CA GLY A 252 -2.74 -5.11 8.51
C GLY A 252 -4.23 -4.97 8.84
N GLY A 253 -5.00 -4.43 7.92
CA GLY A 253 -6.43 -4.15 8.11
C GLY A 253 -7.35 -5.38 8.08
N SER A 254 -6.89 -6.52 7.56
CA SER A 254 -7.66 -7.76 7.49
C SER A 254 -8.03 -8.26 8.91
N GLY A 255 -9.33 -8.48 9.15
CA GLY A 255 -9.82 -8.93 10.46
C GLY A 255 -10.11 -7.83 11.49
N SER A 256 -9.91 -6.55 11.14
CA SER A 256 -10.28 -5.41 12.00
C SER A 256 -11.79 -5.25 12.12
N GLN A 257 -12.25 -4.70 13.26
CA GLN A 257 -13.66 -4.43 13.46
C GLN A 257 -14.08 -3.16 12.69
N PRO A 258 -15.34 -3.09 12.18
CA PRO A 258 -15.82 -1.92 11.45
C PRO A 258 -15.69 -0.60 12.23
N GLU A 259 -15.87 -0.64 13.54
CA GLU A 259 -15.77 0.53 14.43
C GLU A 259 -14.33 1.05 14.53
N GLU A 260 -13.34 0.13 14.55
CA GLU A 260 -11.91 0.47 14.56
C GLU A 260 -11.49 1.08 13.23
N ILE A 261 -11.99 0.53 12.12
CA ILE A 261 -11.76 1.07 10.77
C ILE A 261 -12.36 2.48 10.67
N ALA A 262 -13.62 2.65 11.08
CA ALA A 262 -14.30 3.93 11.04
C ALA A 262 -13.54 5.00 11.85
N ALA A 263 -13.09 4.67 13.07
CA ALA A 263 -12.31 5.59 13.89
C ALA A 263 -10.96 5.96 13.24
N ALA A 264 -10.23 4.99 12.66
CA ALA A 264 -8.98 5.25 11.96
C ALA A 264 -9.18 6.17 10.75
N VAL A 265 -10.24 5.96 9.97
CA VAL A 265 -10.61 6.79 8.83
C VAL A 265 -10.97 8.21 9.27
N ASP A 266 -11.73 8.36 10.35
CA ASP A 266 -12.05 9.67 10.93
C ASP A 266 -10.81 10.44 11.38
N TYR A 267 -9.71 9.75 11.69
CA TYR A 267 -8.42 10.36 12.05
C TYR A 267 -7.48 10.57 10.86
N GLY A 268 -7.94 10.35 9.63
CA GLY A 268 -7.22 10.72 8.41
C GLY A 268 -6.56 9.57 7.67
N VAL A 269 -6.96 8.32 7.92
CA VAL A 269 -6.58 7.19 7.07
C VAL A 269 -7.27 7.34 5.71
N VAL A 270 -6.49 7.35 4.64
CA VAL A 270 -6.93 7.53 3.24
C VAL A 270 -6.73 6.30 2.38
N LYS A 271 -5.89 5.37 2.83
CA LYS A 271 -5.55 4.10 2.17
C LYS A 271 -5.56 2.99 3.21
N MET A 272 -6.16 1.84 2.87
CA MET A 272 -6.20 0.67 3.73
C MET A 272 -5.73 -0.56 2.95
N ASN A 273 -4.68 -1.23 3.44
CA ASN A 273 -4.12 -2.41 2.80
C ASN A 273 -4.98 -3.65 3.04
N ILE A 274 -5.26 -4.37 1.95
CA ILE A 274 -6.03 -5.61 1.96
C ILE A 274 -5.28 -6.65 1.13
N ASP A 275 -4.74 -7.67 1.79
CA ASP A 275 -4.05 -8.79 1.13
C ASP A 275 -4.67 -10.13 1.53
N THR A 276 -4.55 -10.54 2.79
CA THR A 276 -4.92 -11.86 3.29
C THR A 276 -6.35 -12.25 2.90
N ASP A 277 -7.32 -11.37 3.06
CA ASP A 277 -8.73 -11.63 2.74
C ASP A 277 -8.95 -11.89 1.25
N THR A 278 -8.25 -11.15 0.37
CA THR A 278 -8.34 -11.33 -1.08
C THR A 278 -7.65 -12.61 -1.55
N GLN A 279 -6.54 -13.01 -0.93
CA GLN A 279 -5.89 -14.30 -1.16
C GLN A 279 -6.83 -15.46 -0.82
N TYR A 280 -7.51 -15.40 0.32
CA TYR A 280 -8.51 -16.41 0.69
C TYR A 280 -9.74 -16.37 -0.23
N ALA A 281 -10.22 -15.20 -0.62
CA ALA A 281 -11.33 -15.05 -1.55
C ALA A 281 -11.03 -15.70 -2.92
N PHE A 282 -9.77 -15.62 -3.38
CA PHE A 282 -9.32 -16.30 -4.59
C PHE A 282 -9.14 -17.82 -4.40
N THR A 283 -8.49 -18.23 -3.31
CA THR A 283 -8.08 -19.64 -3.11
C THR A 283 -9.26 -20.55 -2.75
N ARG A 284 -10.20 -20.09 -1.91
CA ARG A 284 -11.32 -20.92 -1.43
C ARG A 284 -12.20 -21.49 -2.53
N PRO A 285 -12.66 -20.71 -3.53
CA PRO A 285 -13.45 -21.27 -4.65
C PRO A 285 -12.66 -22.31 -5.45
N VAL A 286 -11.38 -22.10 -5.71
CA VAL A 286 -10.53 -23.04 -6.44
C VAL A 286 -10.39 -24.35 -5.67
N ALA A 287 -10.02 -24.27 -4.38
CA ALA A 287 -9.90 -25.44 -3.53
C ALA A 287 -11.23 -26.16 -3.36
N GLY A 288 -12.32 -25.42 -3.16
CA GLY A 288 -13.67 -25.97 -3.05
C GLY A 288 -14.09 -26.73 -4.32
N PHE A 289 -13.84 -26.17 -5.50
CA PHE A 289 -14.13 -26.83 -6.76
C PHE A 289 -13.31 -28.11 -6.92
N MET A 290 -12.00 -28.08 -6.65
CA MET A 290 -11.12 -29.25 -6.75
C MET A 290 -11.56 -30.37 -5.80
N LEU A 291 -11.88 -30.06 -4.55
CA LEU A 291 -12.30 -31.05 -3.56
C LEU A 291 -13.67 -31.66 -3.87
N THR A 292 -14.58 -30.87 -4.45
CA THR A 292 -15.94 -31.32 -4.79
C THR A 292 -15.97 -32.13 -6.10
N ASN A 293 -15.03 -31.85 -7.02
CA ASN A 293 -14.97 -32.48 -8.33
C ASN A 293 -13.66 -33.26 -8.53
N TYR A 294 -13.19 -33.92 -7.48
CA TYR A 294 -11.88 -34.57 -7.44
C TYR A 294 -11.63 -35.49 -8.63
N GLU A 295 -12.56 -36.39 -8.94
CA GLU A 295 -12.45 -37.34 -10.07
C GLU A 295 -12.37 -36.61 -11.42
N GLY A 296 -13.18 -35.56 -11.61
CA GLY A 296 -13.20 -34.78 -12.85
C GLY A 296 -11.92 -33.94 -13.05
N VAL A 297 -11.32 -33.44 -11.96
CA VAL A 297 -10.08 -32.64 -12.01
C VAL A 297 -8.86 -33.50 -12.36
N LEU A 298 -8.85 -34.76 -11.91
CA LEU A 298 -7.75 -35.69 -12.16
C LEU A 298 -7.96 -36.58 -13.40
N LYS A 299 -9.08 -36.40 -14.12
CA LYS A 299 -9.37 -37.19 -15.31
C LYS A 299 -8.37 -36.90 -16.41
N VAL A 300 -7.75 -37.97 -16.93
CA VAL A 300 -6.86 -37.93 -18.08
C VAL A 300 -7.64 -38.35 -19.32
N ASP A 301 -7.42 -37.69 -20.45
CA ASP A 301 -8.08 -38.03 -21.70
C ASP A 301 -7.82 -39.50 -22.06
N GLY A 302 -8.89 -40.28 -22.27
CA GLY A 302 -8.81 -41.70 -22.62
C GLY A 302 -8.96 -42.68 -21.45
N GLU A 303 -9.21 -42.21 -20.23
CA GLU A 303 -9.58 -43.02 -19.06
C GLU A 303 -11.08 -42.99 -18.79
#